data_c429a062b4689317408a25ed39c6ac46
#
_entry.id   c429a062b4689317408a25ed39c6ac46
#
_cell.length_a   1.000
_cell.length_b   1.000
_cell.length_c   1.000
_cell.angle_alpha   90.00
_cell.angle_beta   90.00
_cell.angle_gamma   90.00
#
_symmetry.space_group_name_H-M   'P 1'
#
loop_
_entity.id
_entity.type
_entity.pdbx_description
1 polymer ?
#
loop_
_entity_poly.entity_id
_entity_poly.type
_entity_poly.pdbx_seq_one_letter_code
_entity_poly.pdbx_strand_id
1 'polypeptide(L)'
;MADRPPRLEGKVAIVTGAGSSGEGVGNGKAASILFAREGAKVLLVDFQEDRARETLDIIQEEGGVASTLQGDMTKIDDCERMAQTAMERYGRVDILDNNVGISQRGTVVEVSEEDWDKVMTGNLKTIMLASKATIPHIIASGGGAIINIASIAGLRAHSSTPYTTSKAGVIGLTFSMAADHAADNIRVNAIAPGLVYTPMVAPRMNDDLRQFRADAAPLKTEGTGWDVGYAALFLASDEARWVTGICLPVDAGLTSVHPGTFTPMNQQTRY
;
A
#
# COMPACT_ATOMS: atom_id res chain seq x y z
N MET A 1 -22.49 -10.31 19.09
CA MET A 1 -21.59 -9.14 18.92
C MET A 1 -22.51 -8.01 18.51
N ALA A 2 -22.48 -6.86 19.23
CA ALA A 2 -23.30 -5.72 18.86
C ALA A 2 -22.99 -5.33 17.41
N ASP A 3 -24.03 -4.96 16.67
CA ASP A 3 -23.96 -4.48 15.27
C ASP A 3 -23.07 -3.21 15.22
N ARG A 4 -21.79 -3.41 15.01
CA ARG A 4 -20.86 -2.28 14.83
C ARG A 4 -21.07 -1.76 13.40
N PRO A 5 -21.30 -0.44 13.23
CA PRO A 5 -21.41 0.09 11.88
C PRO A 5 -20.10 -0.13 11.10
N PRO A 6 -20.20 -0.30 9.77
CA PRO A 6 -19.02 -0.42 8.93
C PRO A 6 -18.05 0.75 9.12
N ARG A 7 -16.75 0.47 9.14
CA ARG A 7 -15.68 1.43 9.50
C ARG A 7 -15.51 2.55 8.47
N LEU A 8 -15.93 2.32 7.23
CA LEU A 8 -15.81 3.25 6.10
C LEU A 8 -17.17 3.57 5.46
N GLU A 9 -18.25 3.43 6.22
CA GLU A 9 -19.61 3.72 5.74
C GLU A 9 -19.70 5.11 5.12
N GLY A 10 -20.22 5.21 3.89
CA GLY A 10 -20.37 6.46 3.16
C GLY A 10 -19.08 7.12 2.64
N LYS A 11 -17.91 6.50 2.85
CA LYS A 11 -16.63 6.97 2.31
C LYS A 11 -16.45 6.49 0.85
N VAL A 12 -15.64 7.24 0.11
CA VAL A 12 -15.19 6.90 -1.23
C VAL A 12 -13.67 6.72 -1.22
N ALA A 13 -13.20 5.56 -1.66
CA ALA A 13 -11.79 5.23 -1.75
C ALA A 13 -11.34 5.09 -3.20
N ILE A 14 -10.19 5.65 -3.53
CA ILE A 14 -9.42 5.36 -4.73
C ILE A 14 -8.27 4.44 -4.32
N VAL A 15 -8.14 3.30 -4.98
CA VAL A 15 -7.03 2.37 -4.77
C VAL A 15 -6.29 2.20 -6.09
N THR A 16 -5.01 2.63 -6.13
CA THR A 16 -4.14 2.43 -7.29
C THR A 16 -3.39 1.12 -7.18
N GLY A 17 -3.19 0.39 -8.30
CA GLY A 17 -2.67 -0.97 -8.25
C GLY A 17 -3.65 -1.93 -7.55
N ALA A 18 -4.95 -1.76 -7.83
CA ALA A 18 -6.04 -2.49 -7.18
C ALA A 18 -6.19 -3.95 -7.65
N GLY A 19 -5.50 -4.33 -8.72
CA GLY A 19 -5.42 -5.71 -9.20
C GLY A 19 -4.26 -6.50 -8.58
N SER A 20 -4.03 -7.69 -9.13
CA SER A 20 -2.89 -8.54 -8.78
C SER A 20 -2.08 -8.89 -10.04
N SER A 21 -0.76 -8.96 -9.92
CA SER A 21 0.12 -9.27 -11.06
C SER A 21 0.11 -10.75 -11.48
N GLY A 22 -0.68 -11.58 -10.80
CA GLY A 22 -0.87 -13.00 -11.04
C GLY A 22 -1.90 -13.57 -10.08
N GLU A 23 -2.07 -14.89 -10.06
CA GLU A 23 -3.00 -15.58 -9.19
C GLU A 23 -2.74 -15.27 -7.70
N GLY A 24 -3.81 -14.96 -6.95
CA GLY A 24 -3.77 -14.65 -5.53
C GLY A 24 -4.12 -13.20 -5.20
N VAL A 25 -3.74 -12.76 -4.00
CA VAL A 25 -4.15 -11.47 -3.44
C VAL A 25 -2.93 -10.58 -3.19
N GLY A 26 -2.81 -9.49 -3.97
CA GLY A 26 -1.86 -8.41 -3.73
C GLY A 26 -2.37 -7.43 -2.67
N ASN A 27 -1.50 -6.51 -2.25
CA ASN A 27 -1.85 -5.53 -1.19
C ASN A 27 -3.03 -4.64 -1.60
N GLY A 28 -3.02 -4.09 -2.82
CA GLY A 28 -4.09 -3.21 -3.32
C GLY A 28 -5.41 -3.96 -3.51
N LYS A 29 -5.38 -5.22 -3.99
CA LYS A 29 -6.56 -6.08 -4.08
C LYS A 29 -7.15 -6.33 -2.68
N ALA A 30 -6.31 -6.67 -1.69
CA ALA A 30 -6.76 -6.87 -0.31
C ALA A 30 -7.37 -5.62 0.30
N ALA A 31 -6.70 -4.47 0.17
CA ALA A 31 -7.19 -3.18 0.66
C ALA A 31 -8.54 -2.83 0.04
N SER A 32 -8.68 -2.98 -1.29
CA SER A 32 -9.91 -2.70 -2.01
C SER A 32 -11.10 -3.53 -1.52
N ILE A 33 -10.90 -4.83 -1.34
CA ILE A 33 -11.94 -5.75 -0.86
C ILE A 33 -12.32 -5.40 0.58
N LEU A 34 -11.33 -5.14 1.46
CA LEU A 34 -11.60 -4.77 2.85
C LEU A 34 -12.30 -3.42 2.96
N PHE A 35 -11.93 -2.44 2.15
CA PHE A 35 -12.61 -1.14 2.14
C PHE A 35 -14.09 -1.28 1.73
N ALA A 36 -14.37 -2.08 0.71
CA ALA A 36 -15.73 -2.34 0.27
C ALA A 36 -16.56 -3.10 1.32
N ARG A 37 -15.99 -4.12 1.98
CA ARG A 37 -16.62 -4.86 3.09
C ARG A 37 -16.97 -3.95 4.26
N GLU A 38 -16.20 -2.90 4.46
CA GLU A 38 -16.42 -1.89 5.52
C GLU A 38 -17.20 -0.67 5.04
N GLY A 39 -17.95 -0.80 3.92
CA GLY A 39 -18.95 0.16 3.48
C GLY A 39 -18.45 1.29 2.56
N ALA A 40 -17.17 1.29 2.16
CA ALA A 40 -16.69 2.26 1.19
C ALA A 40 -17.16 1.92 -0.23
N LYS A 41 -17.37 2.96 -1.05
CA LYS A 41 -17.41 2.83 -2.51
C LYS A 41 -15.98 2.93 -3.03
N VAL A 42 -15.55 1.99 -3.90
CA VAL A 42 -14.15 1.88 -4.28
C VAL A 42 -13.96 2.08 -5.78
N LEU A 43 -13.11 3.04 -6.17
CA LEU A 43 -12.58 3.14 -7.52
C LEU A 43 -11.28 2.32 -7.61
N LEU A 44 -11.33 1.24 -8.35
CA LEU A 44 -10.23 0.30 -8.59
C LEU A 44 -9.42 0.75 -9.81
N VAL A 45 -8.20 1.23 -9.59
CA VAL A 45 -7.35 1.73 -10.68
C VAL A 45 -6.18 0.79 -10.89
N ASP A 46 -6.01 0.31 -12.12
CA ASP A 46 -4.86 -0.51 -12.50
C ASP A 46 -4.40 -0.18 -13.92
N PHE A 47 -3.12 -0.42 -14.21
CA PHE A 47 -2.58 -0.29 -15.56
C PHE A 47 -3.20 -1.31 -16.54
N GLN A 48 -3.58 -2.48 -16.01
CA GLN A 48 -4.29 -3.53 -16.73
C GLN A 48 -5.70 -3.69 -16.16
N GLU A 49 -6.69 -3.28 -16.94
CA GLU A 49 -8.09 -3.28 -16.50
C GLU A 49 -8.59 -4.66 -16.05
N ASP A 50 -8.19 -5.72 -16.75
CA ASP A 50 -8.61 -7.09 -16.42
C ASP A 50 -8.23 -7.51 -15.01
N ARG A 51 -7.07 -7.03 -14.50
CA ARG A 51 -6.64 -7.28 -13.12
C ARG A 51 -7.53 -6.57 -12.09
N ALA A 52 -7.93 -5.34 -12.38
CA ALA A 52 -8.88 -4.60 -11.54
C ALA A 52 -10.27 -5.24 -11.58
N ARG A 53 -10.66 -5.84 -12.71
CA ARG A 53 -11.95 -6.52 -12.90
C ARG A 53 -12.09 -7.74 -11.99
N GLU A 54 -11.05 -8.54 -11.84
CA GLU A 54 -11.06 -9.66 -10.87
C GLU A 54 -11.36 -9.20 -9.43
N THR A 55 -10.84 -8.02 -9.06
CA THR A 55 -11.13 -7.43 -7.74
C THR A 55 -12.56 -6.91 -7.67
N LEU A 56 -13.04 -6.31 -8.74
CA LEU A 56 -14.42 -5.83 -8.87
C LEU A 56 -15.42 -6.97 -8.69
N ASP A 57 -15.20 -8.10 -9.39
CA ASP A 57 -16.09 -9.25 -9.35
C ASP A 57 -16.27 -9.77 -7.91
N ILE A 58 -15.16 -9.90 -7.17
CA ILE A 58 -15.20 -10.30 -5.75
C ILE A 58 -16.03 -9.31 -4.92
N ILE A 59 -15.78 -8.00 -5.09
CA ILE A 59 -16.49 -6.97 -4.31
C ILE A 59 -18.00 -7.00 -4.63
N GLN A 60 -18.37 -7.18 -5.90
CA GLN A 60 -19.76 -7.24 -6.32
C GLN A 60 -20.47 -8.52 -5.85
N GLU A 61 -19.79 -9.67 -5.89
CA GLU A 61 -20.30 -10.93 -5.36
C GLU A 61 -20.59 -10.84 -3.84
N GLU A 62 -19.81 -10.04 -3.12
CA GLU A 62 -20.00 -9.77 -1.70
C GLU A 62 -21.02 -8.64 -1.41
N GLY A 63 -21.62 -8.06 -2.45
CA GLY A 63 -22.62 -6.98 -2.33
C GLY A 63 -22.04 -5.59 -2.11
N GLY A 64 -20.73 -5.41 -2.25
CA GLY A 64 -20.06 -4.13 -2.16
C GLY A 64 -20.21 -3.27 -3.42
N VAL A 65 -19.82 -2.00 -3.33
CA VAL A 65 -19.90 -1.04 -4.44
C VAL A 65 -18.49 -0.66 -4.92
N ALA A 66 -18.17 -1.03 -6.15
CA ALA A 66 -16.91 -0.65 -6.78
C ALA A 66 -17.06 -0.42 -8.28
N SER A 67 -16.07 0.21 -8.89
CA SER A 67 -15.93 0.30 -10.35
C SER A 67 -14.46 0.33 -10.74
N THR A 68 -14.13 -0.09 -11.97
CA THR A 68 -12.76 -0.09 -12.49
C THR A 68 -12.46 1.16 -13.31
N LEU A 69 -11.18 1.51 -13.37
CA LEU A 69 -10.61 2.49 -14.29
C LEU A 69 -9.21 2.02 -14.70
N GLN A 70 -8.99 1.89 -16.01
CA GLN A 70 -7.63 1.71 -16.52
C GLN A 70 -6.86 3.02 -16.46
N GLY A 71 -5.64 3.01 -15.88
CA GLY A 71 -4.81 4.21 -15.79
C GLY A 71 -3.34 3.91 -15.51
N ASP A 72 -2.47 4.72 -16.13
CA ASP A 72 -1.03 4.73 -15.92
C ASP A 72 -0.66 5.85 -14.94
N MET A 73 -0.43 5.51 -13.68
CA MET A 73 -0.13 6.48 -12.63
C MET A 73 1.22 7.18 -12.81
N THR A 74 2.01 6.84 -13.83
CA THR A 74 3.19 7.61 -14.21
C THR A 74 2.85 8.86 -15.03
N LYS A 75 1.58 9.02 -15.45
CA LYS A 75 1.06 10.11 -16.28
C LYS A 75 0.08 10.97 -15.49
N ILE A 76 0.31 12.28 -15.50
CA ILE A 76 -0.54 13.22 -14.75
C ILE A 76 -1.98 13.22 -15.29
N ASP A 77 -2.18 13.17 -16.60
CA ASP A 77 -3.52 13.17 -17.21
C ASP A 77 -4.36 11.97 -16.75
N ASP A 78 -3.75 10.79 -16.58
CA ASP A 78 -4.42 9.61 -16.05
C ASP A 78 -4.74 9.76 -14.57
N CYS A 79 -3.88 10.40 -13.78
CA CYS A 79 -4.14 10.70 -12.38
C CYS A 79 -5.29 11.71 -12.21
N GLU A 80 -5.34 12.76 -13.05
CA GLU A 80 -6.42 13.73 -13.05
C GLU A 80 -7.75 13.09 -13.45
N ARG A 81 -7.73 12.27 -14.50
CA ARG A 81 -8.90 11.48 -14.92
C ARG A 81 -9.37 10.52 -13.83
N MET A 82 -8.46 9.89 -13.09
CA MET A 82 -8.78 9.05 -11.95
C MET A 82 -9.56 9.81 -10.87
N ALA A 83 -9.05 10.95 -10.43
CA ALA A 83 -9.69 11.76 -9.40
C ALA A 83 -11.06 12.29 -9.86
N GLN A 84 -11.13 12.77 -11.10
CA GLN A 84 -12.37 13.24 -11.69
C GLN A 84 -13.41 12.12 -11.82
N THR A 85 -13.01 10.91 -12.23
CA THR A 85 -13.90 9.75 -12.35
C THR A 85 -14.51 9.37 -11.00
N ALA A 86 -13.75 9.45 -9.91
CA ALA A 86 -14.29 9.17 -8.58
C ALA A 86 -15.35 10.20 -8.18
N MET A 87 -15.11 11.48 -8.46
CA MET A 87 -16.08 12.55 -8.24
C MET A 87 -17.35 12.37 -9.07
N GLU A 88 -17.22 12.04 -10.35
CA GLU A 88 -18.37 11.84 -11.24
C GLU A 88 -19.23 10.63 -10.82
N ARG A 89 -18.59 9.53 -10.42
CA ARG A 89 -19.30 8.29 -10.08
C ARG A 89 -19.87 8.29 -8.67
N TYR A 90 -19.18 8.92 -7.72
CA TYR A 90 -19.47 8.78 -6.30
C TYR A 90 -19.69 10.10 -5.55
N GLY A 91 -19.38 11.26 -6.18
CA GLY A 91 -19.66 12.60 -5.65
C GLY A 91 -18.65 13.13 -4.63
N ARG A 92 -17.65 12.32 -4.23
CA ARG A 92 -16.63 12.70 -3.25
C ARG A 92 -15.40 11.80 -3.35
N VAL A 93 -14.31 12.19 -2.68
CA VAL A 93 -13.13 11.35 -2.43
C VAL A 93 -12.68 11.55 -0.99
N ASP A 94 -12.58 10.48 -0.22
CA ASP A 94 -12.15 10.50 1.20
C ASP A 94 -10.81 9.80 1.40
N ILE A 95 -10.51 8.80 0.58
CA ILE A 95 -9.36 7.92 0.78
C ILE A 95 -8.62 7.76 -0.55
N LEU A 96 -7.27 7.92 -0.49
CA LEU A 96 -6.37 7.50 -1.57
C LEU A 96 -5.40 6.47 -1.03
N ASP A 97 -5.41 5.26 -1.59
CA ASP A 97 -4.46 4.19 -1.27
C ASP A 97 -3.52 3.93 -2.46
N ASN A 98 -2.27 4.32 -2.31
CA ASN A 98 -1.23 4.26 -3.32
C ASN A 98 -0.45 2.94 -3.22
N ASN A 99 -0.83 1.92 -4.03
CA ASN A 99 -0.21 0.59 -4.03
C ASN A 99 0.67 0.31 -5.25
N VAL A 100 0.69 1.16 -6.25
CA VAL A 100 1.53 0.96 -7.43
C VAL A 100 3.00 0.85 -7.02
N GLY A 101 3.69 -0.16 -7.54
CA GLY A 101 5.11 -0.33 -7.30
C GLY A 101 5.72 -1.43 -8.15
N ILE A 102 7.01 -1.29 -8.42
CA ILE A 102 7.83 -2.25 -9.14
C ILE A 102 9.10 -2.55 -8.34
N SER A 103 9.71 -3.68 -8.62
CA SER A 103 10.97 -4.09 -7.99
C SER A 103 12.03 -4.30 -9.06
N GLN A 104 13.21 -3.72 -8.84
CA GLN A 104 14.41 -3.93 -9.66
C GLN A 104 15.58 -4.22 -8.72
N ARG A 105 16.39 -5.21 -9.05
CA ARG A 105 17.62 -5.55 -8.34
C ARG A 105 18.80 -4.79 -8.94
N GLY A 106 19.88 -4.71 -8.19
CA GLY A 106 21.16 -4.17 -8.62
C GLY A 106 21.81 -3.28 -7.55
N THR A 107 23.11 -3.34 -7.50
CA THR A 107 23.96 -2.41 -6.72
C THR A 107 24.04 -1.07 -7.43
N VAL A 108 24.60 -0.05 -6.79
CA VAL A 108 24.80 1.28 -7.39
C VAL A 108 25.70 1.24 -8.64
N VAL A 109 26.57 0.24 -8.74
CA VAL A 109 27.47 0.07 -9.90
C VAL A 109 26.79 -0.67 -11.06
N GLU A 110 25.85 -1.56 -10.76
CA GLU A 110 25.22 -2.45 -11.75
C GLU A 110 23.92 -1.88 -12.34
N VAL A 111 23.21 -1.03 -11.59
CA VAL A 111 21.94 -0.47 -12.05
C VAL A 111 22.17 0.51 -13.19
N SER A 112 21.43 0.33 -14.29
CA SER A 112 21.42 1.30 -15.38
C SER A 112 20.63 2.57 -14.98
N GLU A 113 20.95 3.70 -15.62
CA GLU A 113 20.17 4.94 -15.47
C GLU A 113 18.69 4.72 -15.83
N GLU A 114 18.41 3.96 -16.89
CA GLU A 114 17.05 3.62 -17.31
C GLU A 114 16.29 2.83 -16.23
N ASP A 115 16.91 1.80 -15.63
CA ASP A 115 16.30 1.01 -14.56
C ASP A 115 16.09 1.84 -13.29
N TRP A 116 17.05 2.72 -12.98
CA TRP A 116 16.91 3.68 -11.89
C TRP A 116 15.70 4.59 -12.09
N ASP A 117 15.60 5.26 -13.24
CA ASP A 117 14.51 6.17 -13.57
C ASP A 117 13.15 5.48 -13.59
N LYS A 118 13.12 4.26 -14.12
CA LYS A 118 11.92 3.41 -14.13
C LYS A 118 11.42 3.11 -12.71
N VAL A 119 12.32 2.76 -11.79
CA VAL A 119 11.94 2.46 -10.40
C VAL A 119 11.53 3.72 -9.65
N MET A 120 12.28 4.82 -9.79
CA MET A 120 11.92 6.09 -9.16
C MET A 120 10.57 6.61 -9.68
N THR A 121 10.33 6.49 -10.97
CA THR A 121 9.06 6.85 -11.59
C THR A 121 7.93 5.94 -11.11
N GLY A 122 8.11 4.62 -11.15
CA GLY A 122 7.08 3.65 -10.80
C GLY A 122 6.71 3.60 -9.32
N ASN A 123 7.66 3.92 -8.41
CA ASN A 123 7.44 3.79 -6.98
C ASN A 123 7.20 5.11 -6.24
N LEU A 124 7.84 6.20 -6.68
CA LEU A 124 7.80 7.49 -5.97
C LEU A 124 7.00 8.53 -6.73
N LYS A 125 7.30 8.74 -8.02
CA LYS A 125 6.61 9.74 -8.82
C LYS A 125 5.12 9.43 -8.98
N THR A 126 4.74 8.16 -9.12
CA THR A 126 3.32 7.75 -9.17
C THR A 126 2.54 8.22 -7.95
N ILE A 127 3.09 8.06 -6.74
CA ILE A 127 2.45 8.52 -5.50
C ILE A 127 2.30 10.03 -5.50
N MET A 128 3.34 10.76 -5.90
CA MET A 128 3.30 12.23 -5.98
C MET A 128 2.24 12.69 -6.97
N LEU A 129 2.17 12.11 -8.17
CA LEU A 129 1.20 12.50 -9.20
C LEU A 129 -0.24 12.16 -8.80
N ALA A 130 -0.49 10.94 -8.31
CA ALA A 130 -1.81 10.54 -7.85
C ALA A 130 -2.29 11.41 -6.67
N SER A 131 -1.41 11.72 -5.72
CA SER A 131 -1.74 12.60 -4.60
C SER A 131 -2.00 14.03 -5.05
N LYS A 132 -1.16 14.58 -5.95
CA LYS A 132 -1.35 15.91 -6.53
C LYS A 132 -2.73 16.07 -7.18
N ALA A 133 -3.15 15.06 -7.95
CA ALA A 133 -4.44 15.08 -8.63
C ALA A 133 -5.62 14.90 -7.65
N THR A 134 -5.44 14.13 -6.57
CA THR A 134 -6.54 13.72 -5.69
C THR A 134 -6.74 14.66 -4.50
N ILE A 135 -5.70 15.26 -3.96
CA ILE A 135 -5.76 16.14 -2.76
C ILE A 135 -6.80 17.26 -2.90
N PRO A 136 -6.93 18.00 -4.00
CA PRO A 136 -7.97 19.04 -4.13
C PRO A 136 -9.40 18.50 -3.94
N HIS A 137 -9.66 17.27 -4.38
CA HIS A 137 -10.95 16.60 -4.24
C HIS A 137 -11.18 16.10 -2.80
N ILE A 138 -10.13 15.64 -2.12
CA ILE A 138 -10.21 15.26 -0.70
C ILE A 138 -10.51 16.51 0.15
N ILE A 139 -9.85 17.64 -0.14
CA ILE A 139 -10.14 18.93 0.53
C ILE A 139 -11.60 19.34 0.31
N ALA A 140 -12.09 19.27 -0.92
CA ALA A 140 -13.49 19.60 -1.24
C ALA A 140 -14.49 18.66 -0.55
N SER A 141 -14.09 17.44 -0.20
CA SER A 141 -14.89 16.46 0.54
C SER A 141 -14.84 16.67 2.07
N GLY A 142 -14.02 17.62 2.57
CA GLY A 142 -13.89 17.96 3.99
C GLY A 142 -12.72 17.32 4.72
N GLY A 143 -11.75 16.77 3.98
CA GLY A 143 -10.59 16.05 4.50
C GLY A 143 -10.66 14.55 4.27
N GLY A 144 -9.64 13.82 4.73
CA GLY A 144 -9.58 12.37 4.48
C GLY A 144 -8.27 11.70 4.89
N ALA A 145 -7.95 10.59 4.21
CA ALA A 145 -6.74 9.82 4.49
C ALA A 145 -6.00 9.42 3.19
N ILE A 146 -4.68 9.54 3.20
CA ILE A 146 -3.79 9.03 2.16
C ILE A 146 -2.88 7.96 2.75
N ILE A 147 -2.85 6.79 2.13
CA ILE A 147 -2.02 5.66 2.52
C ILE A 147 -1.02 5.40 1.39
N ASN A 148 0.27 5.38 1.71
CA ASN A 148 1.34 5.14 0.75
C ASN A 148 2.03 3.81 1.04
N ILE A 149 2.08 2.89 0.10
CA ILE A 149 2.76 1.62 0.29
C ILE A 149 4.27 1.79 0.05
N ALA A 150 5.00 1.90 1.16
CA ALA A 150 6.46 1.89 1.21
C ALA A 150 7.00 0.44 1.19
N SER A 151 8.00 0.14 2.01
CA SER A 151 8.57 -1.18 2.28
C SER A 151 9.51 -1.09 3.47
N ILE A 152 9.74 -2.18 4.18
CA ILE A 152 10.86 -2.27 5.13
C ILE A 152 12.21 -2.00 4.47
N ALA A 153 12.34 -2.18 3.15
CA ALA A 153 13.52 -1.80 2.39
C ALA A 153 13.82 -0.29 2.44
N GLY A 154 12.80 0.55 2.67
CA GLY A 154 13.00 1.99 2.91
C GLY A 154 13.45 2.32 4.33
N LEU A 155 13.32 1.39 5.28
CA LEU A 155 13.71 1.54 6.69
C LEU A 155 15.06 0.89 7.01
N ARG A 156 15.42 -0.15 6.30
CA ARG A 156 16.64 -0.96 6.52
C ARG A 156 17.28 -1.30 5.17
N ALA A 157 18.58 -1.55 5.20
CA ALA A 157 19.31 -1.91 3.98
C ALA A 157 18.73 -3.19 3.33
N HIS A 158 18.59 -3.14 2.02
CA HIS A 158 18.18 -4.25 1.19
C HIS A 158 19.03 -4.26 -0.09
N SER A 159 19.38 -5.44 -0.60
CA SER A 159 20.25 -5.59 -1.78
C SER A 159 19.52 -5.19 -3.08
N SER A 160 19.12 -3.94 -3.17
CA SER A 160 18.45 -3.33 -4.32
C SER A 160 18.49 -1.82 -4.19
N THR A 161 19.53 -1.19 -4.74
CA THR A 161 19.75 0.26 -4.60
C THR A 161 18.56 1.11 -5.07
N PRO A 162 18.01 0.92 -6.31
CA PRO A 162 16.93 1.77 -6.78
C PRO A 162 15.64 1.56 -5.98
N TYR A 163 15.31 0.31 -5.65
CA TYR A 163 14.11 0.00 -4.87
C TYR A 163 14.18 0.59 -3.45
N THR A 164 15.28 0.36 -2.75
CA THR A 164 15.52 0.90 -1.41
C THR A 164 15.40 2.42 -1.39
N THR A 165 16.06 3.10 -2.33
CA THR A 165 16.02 4.55 -2.44
C THR A 165 14.62 5.06 -2.73
N SER A 166 13.89 4.42 -3.66
CA SER A 166 12.52 4.83 -3.98
C SER A 166 11.58 4.67 -2.77
N LYS A 167 11.70 3.57 -2.02
CA LYS A 167 10.84 3.31 -0.85
C LYS A 167 11.20 4.17 0.37
N ALA A 168 12.46 4.55 0.54
CA ALA A 168 12.87 5.60 1.49
C ALA A 168 12.30 6.97 1.07
N GLY A 169 12.31 7.29 -0.23
CA GLY A 169 11.67 8.48 -0.78
C GLY A 169 10.16 8.54 -0.51
N VAL A 170 9.45 7.42 -0.59
CA VAL A 170 8.01 7.32 -0.23
C VAL A 170 7.78 7.70 1.23
N ILE A 171 8.65 7.27 2.14
CA ILE A 171 8.55 7.61 3.57
C ILE A 171 8.76 9.13 3.76
N GLY A 172 9.79 9.70 3.14
CA GLY A 172 10.05 11.14 3.19
C GLY A 172 8.90 11.97 2.60
N LEU A 173 8.36 11.56 1.43
CA LEU A 173 7.20 12.20 0.81
C LEU A 173 5.97 12.12 1.72
N THR A 174 5.75 11.00 2.39
CA THR A 174 4.64 10.83 3.35
C THR A 174 4.73 11.85 4.50
N PHE A 175 5.91 12.03 5.08
CA PHE A 175 6.11 13.00 6.18
C PHE A 175 5.87 14.44 5.72
N SER A 176 6.37 14.81 4.53
CA SER A 176 6.13 16.13 3.94
C SER A 176 4.65 16.37 3.71
N MET A 177 3.97 15.45 3.03
CA MET A 177 2.54 15.60 2.74
C MET A 177 1.68 15.65 4.02
N ALA A 178 2.06 14.91 5.06
CA ALA A 178 1.35 14.96 6.35
C ALA A 178 1.45 16.34 7.01
N ALA A 179 2.61 16.98 6.93
CA ALA A 179 2.80 18.33 7.43
C ALA A 179 2.08 19.38 6.57
N ASP A 180 2.20 19.27 5.24
CA ASP A 180 1.66 20.23 4.28
C ASP A 180 0.13 20.28 4.30
N HIS A 181 -0.55 19.15 4.54
CA HIS A 181 -2.00 19.01 4.44
C HIS A 181 -2.72 18.73 5.76
N ALA A 182 -2.03 18.89 6.90
CA ALA A 182 -2.66 18.78 8.22
C ALA A 182 -3.80 19.81 8.41
N ALA A 183 -3.60 21.04 7.96
CA ALA A 183 -4.61 22.10 8.03
C ALA A 183 -5.84 21.83 7.15
N ASP A 184 -5.69 20.99 6.13
CA ASP A 184 -6.76 20.55 5.23
C ASP A 184 -7.53 19.33 5.79
N ASN A 185 -7.26 18.92 7.04
CA ASN A 185 -7.84 17.73 7.67
C ASN A 185 -7.52 16.43 6.90
N ILE A 186 -6.33 16.35 6.30
CA ILE A 186 -5.86 15.17 5.58
C ILE A 186 -4.77 14.48 6.40
N ARG A 187 -4.98 13.20 6.72
CA ARG A 187 -3.96 12.34 7.33
C ARG A 187 -3.19 11.61 6.24
N VAL A 188 -1.87 11.61 6.33
CA VAL A 188 -1.01 10.91 5.37
C VAL A 188 -0.07 9.99 6.11
N ASN A 189 -0.13 8.68 5.81
CA ASN A 189 0.67 7.67 6.47
C ASN A 189 1.25 6.69 5.44
N ALA A 190 2.41 6.12 5.75
CA ALA A 190 3.00 5.03 4.98
C ALA A 190 2.81 3.69 5.71
N ILE A 191 2.68 2.62 4.95
CA ILE A 191 2.84 1.25 5.42
C ILE A 191 4.16 0.72 4.85
N ALA A 192 4.95 0.06 5.67
CA ALA A 192 6.18 -0.62 5.27
C ALA A 192 5.99 -2.15 5.39
N PRO A 193 5.49 -2.83 4.34
CA PRO A 193 5.37 -4.28 4.35
C PRO A 193 6.73 -4.96 4.47
N GLY A 194 6.76 -6.05 5.23
CA GLY A 194 7.89 -6.95 5.37
C GLY A 194 7.94 -8.02 4.30
N LEU A 195 8.23 -9.26 4.72
CA LEU A 195 8.32 -10.42 3.84
C LEU A 195 6.91 -10.97 3.53
N VAL A 196 6.13 -10.20 2.77
CA VAL A 196 4.77 -10.54 2.37
C VAL A 196 4.78 -11.41 1.12
N TYR A 197 4.06 -12.54 1.14
CA TYR A 197 3.85 -13.39 -0.04
C TYR A 197 2.69 -12.83 -0.86
N THR A 198 3.01 -12.34 -2.04
CA THR A 198 2.04 -11.75 -3.00
C THR A 198 2.33 -12.24 -4.41
N PRO A 199 1.42 -12.10 -5.36
CA PRO A 199 1.65 -12.43 -6.76
C PRO A 199 2.89 -11.79 -7.38
N MET A 200 3.31 -10.62 -6.90
CA MET A 200 4.54 -9.95 -7.35
C MET A 200 5.80 -10.76 -7.01
N VAL A 201 5.84 -11.46 -5.88
CA VAL A 201 7.02 -12.22 -5.45
C VAL A 201 6.90 -13.71 -5.75
N ALA A 202 5.70 -14.26 -5.90
CA ALA A 202 5.42 -15.67 -6.10
C ALA A 202 6.25 -16.32 -7.22
N PRO A 203 6.49 -15.70 -8.40
CA PRO A 203 7.29 -16.30 -9.45
C PRO A 203 8.76 -16.58 -9.08
N ARG A 204 9.24 -16.00 -7.97
CA ARG A 204 10.63 -16.13 -7.49
C ARG A 204 10.73 -16.95 -6.21
N MET A 205 9.62 -17.58 -5.77
CA MET A 205 9.52 -18.31 -4.51
C MET A 205 9.35 -19.80 -4.75
N ASN A 206 10.03 -20.59 -3.94
CA ASN A 206 9.75 -21.99 -3.70
C ASN A 206 9.48 -22.19 -2.20
N ASP A 207 9.10 -23.39 -1.79
CA ASP A 207 8.71 -23.67 -0.41
C ASP A 207 9.88 -23.45 0.58
N ASP A 208 11.10 -23.81 0.21
CA ASP A 208 12.29 -23.61 1.04
C ASP A 208 12.56 -22.13 1.30
N LEU A 209 12.44 -21.30 0.26
CA LEU A 209 12.63 -19.85 0.39
C LEU A 209 11.49 -19.20 1.17
N ARG A 210 10.28 -19.69 1.03
CA ARG A 210 9.13 -19.23 1.84
C ARG A 210 9.33 -19.58 3.31
N GLN A 211 9.76 -20.81 3.60
CA GLN A 211 10.07 -21.21 4.97
C GLN A 211 11.22 -20.38 5.56
N PHE A 212 12.29 -20.16 4.80
CA PHE A 212 13.38 -19.27 5.22
C PHE A 212 12.89 -17.85 5.55
N ARG A 213 11.99 -17.29 4.76
CA ARG A 213 11.40 -15.97 5.00
C ARG A 213 10.54 -15.94 6.26
N ALA A 214 9.72 -16.98 6.46
CA ALA A 214 8.94 -17.13 7.69
C ALA A 214 9.86 -17.22 8.91
N ASP A 215 10.93 -18.03 8.84
CA ASP A 215 11.88 -18.21 9.93
C ASP A 215 12.71 -16.96 10.25
N ALA A 216 12.89 -16.07 9.26
CA ALA A 216 13.60 -14.81 9.45
C ALA A 216 12.79 -13.81 10.29
N ALA A 217 11.47 -13.89 10.25
CA ALA A 217 10.60 -13.00 11.01
C ALA A 217 10.48 -13.44 12.49
N PRO A 218 10.48 -12.53 13.47
CA PRO A 218 10.28 -12.85 14.88
C PRO A 218 9.03 -13.66 15.18
N LEU A 219 7.90 -13.38 14.55
CA LEU A 219 6.66 -14.15 14.71
C LEU A 219 6.66 -15.49 13.97
N LYS A 220 7.73 -15.84 13.25
CA LYS A 220 7.87 -17.11 12.52
C LYS A 220 6.74 -17.37 11.52
N THR A 221 6.27 -16.31 10.89
CA THR A 221 5.20 -16.33 9.88
C THR A 221 5.59 -15.52 8.66
N GLU A 222 5.11 -15.94 7.49
CA GLU A 222 5.15 -15.14 6.27
C GLU A 222 3.85 -14.34 6.17
N GLY A 223 3.95 -13.03 5.89
CA GLY A 223 2.78 -12.17 5.73
C GLY A 223 2.07 -12.40 4.40
N THR A 224 0.86 -11.91 4.28
CA THR A 224 0.01 -11.92 3.09
C THR A 224 -0.44 -10.51 2.71
N GLY A 225 -1.02 -10.33 1.53
CA GLY A 225 -1.63 -9.05 1.16
C GLY A 225 -2.72 -8.59 2.13
N TRP A 226 -3.39 -9.52 2.81
CA TRP A 226 -4.42 -9.21 3.81
C TRP A 226 -3.86 -8.50 5.04
N ASP A 227 -2.67 -8.86 5.51
CA ASP A 227 -2.03 -8.20 6.65
C ASP A 227 -1.77 -6.71 6.36
N VAL A 228 -1.35 -6.41 5.12
CA VAL A 228 -1.17 -5.04 4.64
C VAL A 228 -2.50 -4.34 4.45
N GLY A 229 -3.50 -5.04 3.89
CA GLY A 229 -4.87 -4.54 3.70
C GLY A 229 -5.54 -4.14 5.01
N TYR A 230 -5.41 -4.93 6.09
CA TYR A 230 -5.94 -4.58 7.40
C TYR A 230 -5.26 -3.34 8.01
N ALA A 231 -3.96 -3.18 7.81
CA ALA A 231 -3.26 -1.97 8.22
C ALA A 231 -3.73 -0.74 7.43
N ALA A 232 -3.96 -0.89 6.11
CA ALA A 232 -4.53 0.16 5.27
C ALA A 232 -5.94 0.53 5.73
N LEU A 233 -6.79 -0.45 6.02
CA LEU A 233 -8.14 -0.23 6.55
C LEU A 233 -8.12 0.56 7.86
N PHE A 234 -7.24 0.20 8.81
CA PHE A 234 -7.08 0.97 10.05
C PHE A 234 -6.69 2.42 9.76
N LEU A 235 -5.67 2.65 8.94
CA LEU A 235 -5.18 4.00 8.62
C LEU A 235 -6.20 4.82 7.82
N ALA A 236 -7.05 4.18 7.02
CA ALA A 236 -8.13 4.82 6.28
C ALA A 236 -9.31 5.24 7.17
N SER A 237 -9.55 4.50 8.26
CA SER A 237 -10.72 4.67 9.12
C SER A 237 -10.57 5.81 10.15
N ASP A 238 -11.69 6.22 10.76
CA ASP A 238 -11.71 7.22 11.83
C ASP A 238 -11.06 6.71 13.14
N GLU A 239 -10.78 5.41 13.25
CA GLU A 239 -9.99 4.85 14.36
C GLU A 239 -8.56 5.41 14.37
N ALA A 240 -8.03 5.75 13.19
CA ALA A 240 -6.72 6.39 13.03
C ALA A 240 -6.79 7.93 13.00
N ARG A 241 -7.87 8.57 13.49
CA ARG A 241 -8.06 10.04 13.44
C ARG A 241 -6.91 10.83 14.08
N TRP A 242 -6.12 10.22 14.95
CA TRP A 242 -4.98 10.84 15.65
C TRP A 242 -3.63 10.34 15.14
N VAL A 243 -3.62 9.70 13.95
CA VAL A 243 -2.42 9.09 13.35
C VAL A 243 -2.16 9.74 12.00
N THR A 244 -1.10 10.53 11.91
CA THR A 244 -0.60 11.13 10.66
C THR A 244 0.92 11.25 10.71
N GLY A 245 1.59 11.22 9.56
CA GLY A 245 3.03 11.39 9.45
C GLY A 245 3.84 10.22 10.02
N ILE A 246 3.32 8.98 9.95
CA ILE A 246 4.07 7.80 10.37
C ILE A 246 4.38 6.87 9.18
N CYS A 247 5.41 6.05 9.37
CA CYS A 247 5.62 4.84 8.59
C CYS A 247 5.39 3.62 9.50
N LEU A 248 4.31 2.87 9.25
CA LEU A 248 3.90 1.71 10.03
C LEU A 248 4.53 0.44 9.43
N PRO A 249 5.50 -0.22 10.11
CA PRO A 249 5.98 -1.53 9.69
C PRO A 249 4.88 -2.60 9.88
N VAL A 250 4.65 -3.39 8.85
CA VAL A 250 3.78 -4.59 8.88
C VAL A 250 4.66 -5.76 8.44
N ASP A 251 5.46 -6.30 9.36
CA ASP A 251 6.63 -7.10 9.05
C ASP A 251 6.93 -8.24 10.04
N ALA A 252 5.96 -8.61 10.86
CA ALA A 252 6.12 -9.62 11.90
C ALA A 252 7.31 -9.36 12.85
N GLY A 253 7.67 -8.07 13.06
CA GLY A 253 8.74 -7.63 13.94
C GLY A 253 10.15 -7.63 13.32
N LEU A 254 10.27 -7.89 12.02
CA LEU A 254 11.57 -8.05 11.34
C LEU A 254 12.48 -6.81 11.47
N THR A 255 11.93 -5.60 11.43
CA THR A 255 12.71 -4.37 11.57
C THR A 255 12.94 -3.92 13.01
N SER A 256 12.24 -4.52 13.98
CA SER A 256 12.22 -4.10 15.39
C SER A 256 13.21 -4.86 16.28
N VAL A 257 13.77 -5.98 15.80
CA VAL A 257 14.66 -6.82 16.59
C VAL A 257 16.10 -6.78 16.09
N HIS A 258 17.03 -6.86 17.03
CA HIS A 258 18.44 -7.00 16.72
C HIS A 258 18.78 -8.47 16.39
N PRO A 259 19.58 -8.76 15.34
CA PRO A 259 19.91 -10.15 14.96
C PRO A 259 20.47 -11.00 16.08
N GLY A 260 21.20 -10.44 17.03
CA GLY A 260 21.73 -11.14 18.21
C GLY A 260 20.67 -11.59 19.22
N THR A 261 19.41 -11.19 19.06
CA THR A 261 18.29 -11.62 19.93
C THR A 261 17.89 -13.08 19.64
N PHE A 262 18.26 -13.63 18.50
CA PHE A 262 17.92 -14.99 18.07
C PHE A 262 18.98 -16.05 18.41
N THR A 263 19.73 -15.88 19.47
CA THR A 263 20.59 -16.96 19.98
C THR A 263 19.70 -18.15 20.38
N PRO A 264 20.04 -19.40 20.00
CA PRO A 264 19.22 -20.57 20.33
C PRO A 264 18.88 -20.63 21.81
N MET A 265 17.60 -20.81 22.10
CA MET A 265 17.05 -20.74 23.48
C MET A 265 17.61 -21.78 24.46
N ASN A 266 18.31 -22.82 23.99
CA ASN A 266 19.01 -23.79 24.80
C ASN A 266 20.27 -23.24 25.54
N GLN A 267 20.64 -21.98 25.27
CA GLN A 267 21.76 -21.30 25.95
C GLN A 267 21.34 -20.01 26.67
N GLN A 268 20.06 -19.71 26.73
CA GLN A 268 19.56 -18.55 27.48
C GLN A 268 19.01 -19.00 28.83
N THR A 269 19.66 -18.60 29.89
CA THR A 269 19.04 -18.50 31.21
C THR A 269 17.93 -17.45 31.10
N ARG A 270 16.66 -17.85 31.24
CA ARG A 270 15.55 -16.91 31.42
C ARG A 270 15.84 -16.05 32.65
N TYR A 271 15.92 -14.74 32.44
CA TYR A 271 15.89 -13.79 33.56
C TYR A 271 14.48 -13.67 34.08
#